data_f2f3dc96d2890a75f180db8b42a8c97b
#
_entry.id   f2f3dc96d2890a75f180db8b42a8c97b
#
_cell.length_a   1.000
_cell.length_b   1.000
_cell.length_c   1.000
_cell.angle_alpha   90.00
_cell.angle_beta   90.00
_cell.angle_gamma   90.00
#
_symmetry.space_group_name_H-M   'P 1'
#
loop_
_entity.id
_entity.type
_entity.pdbx_description
1 polymer ?
#
loop_
_entity_poly.entity_id
_entity_poly.type
_entity_poly.pdbx_seq_one_letter_code
_entity_poly.pdbx_strand_id
1 'polypeptide(L)'
;MKSALTALLVFAAAPALAQPAAAPPPVPAQLPFSPAVPAGGLLFLSGQIGQVPEGMDRHTDGFDAAVKGAMDAIGAILTSNGLDYGDIVKCTVMLADMTDWPRFNAAYLPYFKGKRLPARSAFGANGLALGAPLEVECIAALR
;
A
#
# COMPACT_ATOMS: atom_id res chain seq x y z
N MET A 1 -60.63 -50.70 -37.40
CA MET A 1 -60.79 -49.48 -36.61
C MET A 1 -59.79 -49.60 -35.47
N LYS A 2 -58.69 -48.87 -35.53
CA LYS A 2 -57.60 -48.83 -34.53
C LYS A 2 -57.63 -47.47 -33.82
N SER A 3 -58.07 -47.45 -32.56
CA SER A 3 -58.06 -46.25 -31.75
C SER A 3 -56.66 -46.05 -31.19
N ALA A 4 -56.05 -44.90 -31.50
CA ALA A 4 -54.78 -44.47 -30.90
C ALA A 4 -55.08 -43.69 -29.61
N LEU A 5 -54.54 -44.15 -28.52
CA LEU A 5 -54.61 -43.51 -27.21
C LEU A 5 -53.39 -42.56 -27.10
N THR A 6 -53.64 -41.25 -27.13
CA THR A 6 -52.59 -40.23 -26.95
C THR A 6 -52.43 -39.98 -25.45
N ALA A 7 -51.29 -40.38 -24.90
CA ALA A 7 -50.94 -40.10 -23.50
C ALA A 7 -50.36 -38.66 -23.39
N LEU A 8 -51.02 -37.79 -22.61
CA LEU A 8 -50.58 -36.43 -22.29
C LEU A 8 -49.61 -36.50 -21.11
N LEU A 9 -48.31 -36.26 -21.34
CA LEU A 9 -47.32 -36.12 -20.27
C LEU A 9 -47.42 -34.69 -19.70
N VAL A 10 -47.88 -34.59 -18.46
CA VAL A 10 -47.85 -33.34 -17.70
C VAL A 10 -46.47 -33.22 -17.00
N PHE A 11 -45.64 -32.32 -17.47
CA PHE A 11 -44.39 -31.97 -16.76
C PHE A 11 -44.74 -31.03 -15.60
N ALA A 12 -44.60 -31.53 -14.37
CA ALA A 12 -44.66 -30.69 -13.18
C ALA A 12 -43.32 -29.96 -13.02
N ALA A 13 -43.31 -28.62 -13.17
CA ALA A 13 -42.17 -27.80 -12.87
C ALA A 13 -41.96 -27.75 -11.35
N ALA A 14 -40.80 -28.24 -10.87
CA ALA A 14 -40.41 -28.10 -9.47
C ALA A 14 -40.11 -26.62 -9.15
N PRO A 15 -40.52 -26.11 -7.97
CA PRO A 15 -40.17 -24.74 -7.57
C PRO A 15 -38.66 -24.62 -7.39
N ALA A 16 -38.01 -23.68 -8.08
CA ALA A 16 -36.64 -23.33 -7.87
C ALA A 16 -36.48 -22.71 -6.47
N LEU A 17 -35.75 -23.40 -5.59
CA LEU A 17 -35.38 -22.84 -4.30
C LEU A 17 -34.47 -21.61 -4.55
N ALA A 18 -34.94 -20.44 -4.17
CA ALA A 18 -34.18 -19.22 -4.23
C ALA A 18 -32.91 -19.36 -3.38
N GLN A 19 -31.75 -19.29 -4.02
CA GLN A 19 -30.44 -19.31 -3.35
C GLN A 19 -30.34 -18.02 -2.51
N PRO A 20 -29.96 -18.09 -1.22
CA PRO A 20 -29.77 -16.88 -0.42
C PRO A 20 -28.73 -15.97 -1.09
N ALA A 21 -29.07 -14.70 -1.22
CA ALA A 21 -28.16 -13.71 -1.80
C ALA A 21 -26.82 -13.73 -1.04
N ALA A 22 -25.71 -13.81 -1.78
CA ALA A 22 -24.37 -13.75 -1.18
C ALA A 22 -24.24 -12.47 -0.34
N ALA A 23 -23.69 -12.61 0.86
CA ALA A 23 -23.41 -11.46 1.71
C ALA A 23 -22.55 -10.45 0.93
N PRO A 24 -22.79 -9.14 1.04
CA PRO A 24 -21.95 -8.14 0.39
C PRO A 24 -20.50 -8.31 0.86
N PRO A 25 -19.50 -8.07 -0.03
CA PRO A 25 -18.11 -8.16 0.35
C PRO A 25 -17.83 -7.22 1.53
N PRO A 26 -16.91 -7.59 2.46
CA PRO A 26 -16.57 -6.72 3.58
C PRO A 26 -16.06 -5.38 3.04
N VAL A 27 -16.62 -4.28 3.55
CA VAL A 27 -16.13 -2.93 3.25
C VAL A 27 -14.70 -2.84 3.78
N PRO A 28 -13.71 -2.46 2.96
CA PRO A 28 -12.35 -2.29 3.44
C PRO A 28 -12.34 -1.37 4.66
N ALA A 29 -11.63 -1.74 5.71
CA ALA A 29 -11.50 -0.91 6.90
C ALA A 29 -10.95 0.45 6.46
N GLN A 30 -11.71 1.52 6.68
CA GLN A 30 -11.30 2.87 6.33
C GLN A 30 -10.15 3.27 7.25
N LEU A 31 -9.01 3.63 6.68
CA LEU A 31 -7.88 4.14 7.46
C LEU A 31 -8.31 5.44 8.17
N PRO A 32 -7.88 5.67 9.43
CA PRO A 32 -8.21 6.89 10.17
C PRO A 32 -7.43 8.13 9.71
N PHE A 33 -6.80 8.07 8.53
CA PHE A 33 -6.01 9.14 7.93
C PHE A 33 -6.07 9.08 6.41
N SER A 34 -5.76 10.20 5.74
CA SER A 34 -5.61 10.28 4.29
C SER A 34 -4.20 9.88 3.88
N PRO A 35 -4.00 9.22 2.72
CA PRO A 35 -2.65 8.91 2.21
C PRO A 35 -1.80 10.15 1.97
N ALA A 36 -2.43 11.26 1.55
CA ALA A 36 -1.80 12.56 1.41
C ALA A 36 -2.83 13.68 1.50
N VAL A 37 -2.38 14.89 1.89
CA VAL A 37 -3.21 16.11 1.98
C VAL A 37 -2.49 17.26 1.29
N PRO A 38 -3.10 17.92 0.27
CA PRO A 38 -2.56 19.12 -0.33
C PRO A 38 -2.84 20.34 0.54
N ALA A 39 -1.84 21.20 0.79
CA ALA A 39 -1.98 22.45 1.50
C ALA A 39 -0.83 23.43 1.13
N GLY A 40 -1.15 24.70 0.87
CA GLY A 40 -0.17 25.76 0.68
C GLY A 40 0.86 25.53 -0.45
N GLY A 41 0.46 24.89 -1.54
CA GLY A 41 1.37 24.53 -2.64
C GLY A 41 2.25 23.30 -2.35
N LEU A 42 1.97 22.58 -1.27
CA LEU A 42 2.68 21.36 -0.88
C LEU A 42 1.69 20.20 -0.79
N LEU A 43 2.22 19.00 -0.98
CA LEU A 43 1.55 17.73 -0.71
C LEU A 43 2.23 17.08 0.50
N PHE A 44 1.49 16.92 1.57
CA PHE A 44 1.91 16.22 2.79
C PHE A 44 1.53 14.74 2.67
N LEU A 45 2.49 13.86 2.61
CA LEU A 45 2.28 12.42 2.55
C LEU A 45 2.25 11.85 3.96
N SER A 46 1.31 10.96 4.24
CA SER A 46 1.34 10.17 5.47
C SER A 46 2.53 9.22 5.49
N GLY A 47 3.02 8.87 6.68
CA GLY A 47 4.11 7.92 6.87
C GLY A 47 3.83 6.59 6.17
N GLN A 48 4.82 6.07 5.46
CA GLN A 48 4.79 4.78 4.81
C GLN A 48 5.69 3.81 5.56
N ILE A 49 5.08 2.77 6.11
CA ILE A 49 5.78 1.75 6.89
C ILE A 49 6.48 0.78 5.94
N GLY A 50 7.75 0.51 6.18
CA GLY A 50 8.46 -0.57 5.51
C GLY A 50 8.24 -1.88 6.26
N GLN A 51 7.47 -2.79 5.68
CA GLN A 51 7.27 -4.13 6.23
C GLN A 51 8.33 -5.10 5.69
N VAL A 52 8.90 -5.92 6.58
CA VAL A 52 9.70 -7.07 6.14
C VAL A 52 8.75 -8.11 5.54
N PRO A 53 8.95 -8.54 4.28
CA PRO A 53 8.10 -9.56 3.68
C PRO A 53 8.15 -10.86 4.49
N GLU A 54 7.02 -11.58 4.48
CA GLU A 54 6.93 -12.88 5.15
C GLU A 54 8.01 -13.84 4.65
N GLY A 55 8.66 -14.52 5.57
CA GLY A 55 9.75 -15.47 5.27
C GLY A 55 11.12 -14.83 5.03
N MET A 56 11.23 -13.50 5.00
CA MET A 56 12.54 -12.82 4.94
C MET A 56 13.10 -12.51 6.32
N ASP A 57 14.42 -12.58 6.44
CA ASP A 57 15.13 -12.14 7.64
C ASP A 57 15.41 -10.63 7.55
N ARG A 58 14.98 -9.88 8.58
CA ARG A 58 15.25 -8.46 8.73
C ARG A 58 16.75 -8.10 8.65
N HIS A 59 17.61 -8.95 9.17
CA HIS A 59 19.05 -8.68 9.24
C HIS A 59 19.80 -8.97 7.93
N THR A 60 19.12 -9.60 6.97
CA THR A 60 19.62 -9.86 5.61
C THR A 60 18.83 -9.03 4.59
N ASP A 61 18.11 -9.64 3.68
CA ASP A 61 17.45 -8.98 2.56
C ASP A 61 16.12 -8.29 2.94
N GLY A 62 15.55 -8.69 4.09
CA GLY A 62 14.23 -8.23 4.53
C GLY A 62 14.18 -6.73 4.83
N PHE A 63 15.27 -6.14 5.36
CA PHE A 63 15.32 -4.70 5.59
C PHE A 63 15.33 -3.89 4.27
N ASP A 64 16.10 -4.32 3.27
CA ASP A 64 16.17 -3.64 1.97
C ASP A 64 14.81 -3.74 1.24
N ALA A 65 14.15 -4.90 1.35
CA ALA A 65 12.79 -5.09 0.85
C ALA A 65 11.78 -4.18 1.58
N ALA A 66 11.95 -3.98 2.89
CA ALA A 66 11.13 -3.06 3.66
C ALA A 66 11.34 -1.59 3.22
N VAL A 67 12.59 -1.16 3.01
CA VAL A 67 12.88 0.18 2.44
C VAL A 67 12.23 0.33 1.07
N LYS A 68 12.38 -0.68 0.22
CA LYS A 68 11.76 -0.68 -1.10
C LYS A 68 10.24 -0.53 -1.01
N GLY A 69 9.58 -1.29 -0.15
CA GLY A 69 8.13 -1.23 0.04
C GLY A 69 7.65 0.16 0.45
N ALA A 70 8.31 0.80 1.44
CA ALA A 70 7.98 2.15 1.88
C ALA A 70 8.18 3.19 0.77
N MET A 71 9.30 3.12 0.06
CA MET A 71 9.60 4.06 -1.01
C MET A 71 8.67 3.88 -2.21
N ASP A 72 8.35 2.65 -2.62
CA ASP A 72 7.40 2.37 -3.70
C ASP A 72 5.99 2.90 -3.35
N ALA A 73 5.56 2.77 -2.09
CA ALA A 73 4.29 3.34 -1.62
C ALA A 73 4.28 4.88 -1.72
N ILE A 74 5.37 5.55 -1.34
CA ILE A 74 5.57 6.99 -1.56
C ILE A 74 5.46 7.32 -3.06
N GLY A 75 6.14 6.56 -3.91
CA GLY A 75 6.09 6.73 -5.37
C GLY A 75 4.68 6.60 -5.94
N ALA A 76 3.89 5.65 -5.46
CA ALA A 76 2.50 5.47 -5.87
C ALA A 76 1.63 6.69 -5.48
N ILE A 77 1.80 7.23 -4.25
CA ILE A 77 1.10 8.44 -3.81
C ILE A 77 1.49 9.65 -4.66
N LEU A 78 2.79 9.85 -4.93
CA LEU A 78 3.26 10.93 -5.79
C LEU A 78 2.64 10.83 -7.19
N THR A 79 2.71 9.65 -7.82
CA THR A 79 2.19 9.41 -9.17
C THR A 79 0.68 9.65 -9.25
N SER A 80 -0.10 9.25 -8.25
CA SER A 80 -1.54 9.52 -8.21
C SER A 80 -1.89 11.01 -8.10
N ASN A 81 -0.91 11.85 -7.72
CA ASN A 81 -1.03 13.31 -7.66
C ASN A 81 -0.27 14.02 -8.81
N GLY A 82 0.18 13.29 -9.84
CA GLY A 82 0.90 13.86 -10.99
C GLY A 82 2.33 14.30 -10.68
N LEU A 83 2.94 13.78 -9.59
CA LEU A 83 4.26 14.12 -9.10
C LEU A 83 5.22 12.93 -9.21
N ASP A 84 6.51 13.18 -9.00
CA ASP A 84 7.54 12.16 -8.91
C ASP A 84 8.52 12.44 -7.75
N TYR A 85 9.52 11.58 -7.54
CA TYR A 85 10.52 11.75 -6.47
C TYR A 85 11.31 13.07 -6.56
N GLY A 86 11.42 13.68 -7.75
CA GLY A 86 12.07 14.97 -7.95
C GLY A 86 11.31 16.15 -7.35
N ASP A 87 10.01 15.99 -7.12
CA ASP A 87 9.14 16.99 -6.50
C ASP A 87 9.21 16.95 -4.97
N ILE A 88 9.79 15.91 -4.36
CA ILE A 88 9.97 15.81 -2.92
C ILE A 88 10.92 16.90 -2.44
N VAL A 89 10.50 17.66 -1.43
CA VAL A 89 11.30 18.74 -0.81
C VAL A 89 11.86 18.34 0.55
N LYS A 90 11.19 17.47 1.28
CA LYS A 90 11.58 17.00 2.61
C LYS A 90 11.14 15.58 2.84
N CYS A 91 11.97 14.77 3.51
CA CYS A 91 11.57 13.51 4.13
C CYS A 91 12.02 13.45 5.59
N THR A 92 11.26 12.73 6.40
CA THR A 92 11.62 12.28 7.74
C THR A 92 11.69 10.76 7.74
N VAL A 93 12.77 10.22 8.27
CA VAL A 93 13.01 8.77 8.36
C VAL A 93 13.05 8.38 9.82
N MET A 94 12.22 7.41 10.18
CA MET A 94 12.16 6.80 11.49
C MET A 94 12.67 5.38 11.39
N LEU A 95 13.66 5.02 12.19
CA LEU A 95 14.26 3.68 12.23
C LEU A 95 14.02 3.05 13.60
N ALA A 96 13.59 1.81 13.64
CA ALA A 96 13.49 1.05 14.89
C ALA A 96 14.88 0.75 15.47
N ASP A 97 15.91 0.73 14.62
CA ASP A 97 17.31 0.56 15.00
C ASP A 97 18.20 1.49 14.15
N MET A 98 18.92 2.42 14.80
CA MET A 98 19.81 3.35 14.11
C MET A 98 21.05 2.69 13.52
N THR A 99 21.38 1.47 13.88
CA THR A 99 22.45 0.71 13.22
C THR A 99 22.14 0.38 11.77
N ASP A 100 20.85 0.38 11.38
CA ASP A 100 20.39 0.22 9.99
C ASP A 100 20.58 1.48 9.12
N TRP A 101 21.02 2.62 9.69
CA TRP A 101 21.15 3.90 8.99
C TRP A 101 22.00 3.84 7.70
N PRO A 102 23.22 3.24 7.70
CA PRO A 102 24.02 3.14 6.48
C PRO A 102 23.30 2.31 5.38
N ARG A 103 22.63 1.25 5.79
CA ARG A 103 21.90 0.35 4.91
C ARG A 103 20.68 1.04 4.31
N PHE A 104 19.93 1.77 5.14
CA PHE A 104 18.83 2.61 4.66
C PHE A 104 19.31 3.57 3.59
N ASN A 105 20.41 4.29 3.82
CA ASN A 105 20.95 5.23 2.84
C ASN A 105 21.27 4.57 1.49
N ALA A 106 21.86 3.39 1.50
CA ALA A 106 22.18 2.65 0.28
C ALA A 106 20.94 2.28 -0.53
N ALA A 107 19.86 1.84 0.14
CA ALA A 107 18.59 1.48 -0.51
C ALA A 107 17.75 2.71 -0.93
N TYR A 108 17.88 3.83 -0.22
CA TYR A 108 17.14 5.08 -0.48
C TYR A 108 17.66 5.88 -1.68
N LEU A 109 18.99 5.99 -1.81
CA LEU A 109 19.62 6.85 -2.81
C LEU A 109 19.20 6.58 -4.26
N PRO A 110 19.00 5.32 -4.70
CA PRO A 110 18.61 5.02 -6.08
C PRO A 110 17.31 5.71 -6.55
N TYR A 111 16.37 6.00 -5.63
CA TYR A 111 15.10 6.67 -5.96
C TYR A 111 15.29 8.11 -6.45
N PHE A 112 16.42 8.72 -6.12
CA PHE A 112 16.77 10.11 -6.49
C PHE A 112 17.84 10.18 -7.57
N LYS A 113 18.17 9.07 -8.24
CA LYS A 113 19.16 9.10 -9.33
C LYS A 113 18.74 10.08 -10.42
N GLY A 114 19.61 11.07 -10.71
CA GLY A 114 19.34 12.13 -11.68
C GLY A 114 18.36 13.21 -11.21
N LYS A 115 17.97 13.21 -9.94
CA LYS A 115 17.06 14.17 -9.32
C LYS A 115 17.75 14.91 -8.17
N ARG A 116 17.17 16.04 -7.77
CA ARG A 116 17.61 16.75 -6.56
C ARG A 116 17.25 15.92 -5.33
N LEU A 117 18.21 15.77 -4.41
CA LEU A 117 17.95 15.18 -3.10
C LEU A 117 17.10 16.13 -2.25
N PRO A 118 16.06 15.63 -1.55
CA PRO A 118 15.29 16.42 -0.61
C PRO A 118 16.10 16.74 0.67
N ALA A 119 15.69 17.76 1.40
CA ALA A 119 16.09 17.90 2.80
C ALA A 119 15.63 16.66 3.58
N ARG A 120 16.42 16.15 4.53
CA ARG A 120 16.08 14.94 5.28
C ARG A 120 16.49 15.04 6.73
N SER A 121 15.66 14.50 7.62
CA SER A 121 15.99 14.22 9.00
C SER A 121 15.81 12.71 9.24
N ALA A 122 16.53 12.15 10.22
CA ALA A 122 16.34 10.79 10.66
C ALA A 122 16.56 10.69 12.16
N PHE A 123 15.85 9.77 12.78
CA PHE A 123 15.99 9.45 14.21
C PHE A 123 15.56 8.01 14.50
N GLY A 124 16.03 7.50 15.64
CA GLY A 124 15.58 6.22 16.17
C GLY A 124 14.24 6.36 16.88
N ALA A 125 13.33 5.42 16.63
CA ALA A 125 12.04 5.33 17.30
C ALA A 125 12.02 4.15 18.27
N ASN A 126 11.34 4.29 19.40
CA ASN A 126 11.13 3.19 20.35
C ASN A 126 9.96 2.30 19.88
N GLY A 127 10.12 1.66 18.71
CA GLY A 127 9.11 0.88 18.03
C GLY A 127 8.30 1.68 17.03
N LEU A 128 7.86 1.02 15.97
CA LEU A 128 7.01 1.54 14.91
C LEU A 128 5.77 0.67 14.76
N ALA A 129 4.73 1.22 14.13
CA ALA A 129 3.48 0.50 13.93
C ALA A 129 3.72 -0.86 13.26
N LEU A 130 2.97 -1.88 13.68
CA LEU A 130 3.05 -3.26 13.19
C LEU A 130 4.44 -3.91 13.32
N GLY A 131 5.30 -3.41 14.21
CA GLY A 131 6.67 -3.92 14.37
C GLY A 131 7.58 -3.62 13.18
N ALA A 132 7.26 -2.61 12.37
CA ALA A 132 8.05 -2.24 11.21
C ALA A 132 9.48 -1.82 11.59
N PRO A 133 10.50 -2.15 10.79
CA PRO A 133 11.86 -1.69 11.01
C PRO A 133 12.09 -0.22 10.65
N LEU A 134 11.25 0.33 9.79
CA LEU A 134 11.35 1.72 9.35
C LEU A 134 9.98 2.30 8.96
N GLU A 135 9.91 3.62 8.98
CA GLU A 135 8.84 4.42 8.41
C GLU A 135 9.45 5.66 7.73
N VAL A 136 8.87 6.08 6.62
CA VAL A 136 9.28 7.29 5.90
C VAL A 136 8.06 8.14 5.61
N GLU A 137 8.09 9.42 6.01
CA GLU A 137 7.15 10.43 5.56
C GLU A 137 7.84 11.46 4.68
N CYS A 138 7.12 12.03 3.71
CA CYS A 138 7.68 13.06 2.84
C CYS A 138 6.70 14.21 2.59
N ILE A 139 7.25 15.33 2.18
CA ILE A 139 6.52 16.51 1.68
C ILE A 139 7.02 16.77 0.26
N ALA A 140 6.09 16.94 -0.69
CA ALA A 140 6.41 17.27 -2.07
C ALA A 140 5.85 18.65 -2.46
N ALA A 141 6.48 19.34 -3.39
CA ALA A 141 5.96 20.55 -3.99
C ALA A 141 4.92 20.19 -5.06
N LEU A 142 3.77 20.86 -5.06
CA LEU A 142 2.79 20.79 -6.14
C LEU A 142 3.29 21.61 -7.33
N ARG A 143 2.98 21.11 -8.54
CA ARG A 143 3.31 21.82 -9.80
C ARG A 143 2.19 22.78 -10.18
#